data_865ec8534b2f612ce8586b5c21ac89f6
#
_entry.id   865ec8534b2f612ce8586b5c21ac89f6
#
_cell.length_a   1.000
_cell.length_b   1.000
_cell.length_c   1.000
_cell.angle_alpha   90.00
_cell.angle_beta   90.00
_cell.angle_gamma   90.00
#
_symmetry.space_group_name_H-M   'P 1'
#
loop_
_entity.id
_entity.type
_entity.pdbx_description
1 polymer ?
#
loop_
_entity_poly.entity_id
_entity_poly.type
_entity_poly.pdbx_seq_one_letter_code
_entity_poly.pdbx_strand_id
1 'polypeptide(L)'
;MDLYAAFLGGPLDDGRMGEGHEVVLVVAADRTDAKVKATAKWRGAPSGHLDALERIVRVDGYTVTLTRSDDTADQVEMESFN
;
A
#
# COMPACT_ATOMS: atom_id res chain seq x y z
N MET A 1 -9.35 -1.00 12.46
CA MET A 1 -8.66 -1.18 11.16
C MET A 1 -8.83 0.06 10.32
N ASP A 2 -7.76 0.52 9.72
CA ASP A 2 -7.73 1.73 8.90
C ASP A 2 -7.12 1.45 7.54
N LEU A 3 -7.47 2.29 6.57
CA LEU A 3 -6.91 2.24 5.23
C LEU A 3 -5.68 3.15 5.16
N TYR A 4 -4.58 2.61 4.67
CA TYR A 4 -3.33 3.35 4.48
C TYR A 4 -2.89 3.31 3.03
N ALA A 5 -2.31 4.42 2.57
CA ALA A 5 -1.53 4.46 1.35
C ALA A 5 -0.05 4.54 1.74
N ALA A 6 0.75 3.65 1.22
CA ALA A 6 2.18 3.61 1.49
C ALA A 6 2.94 3.92 0.21
N PHE A 7 3.89 4.85 0.31
CA PHE A 7 4.74 5.27 -0.79
C PHE A 7 6.09 4.61 -0.61
N LEU A 8 6.41 3.70 -1.52
CA LEU A 8 7.60 2.87 -1.44
C LEU A 8 8.58 3.22 -2.55
N GLY A 9 9.86 3.11 -2.26
CA GLY A 9 10.92 3.33 -3.22
C GLY A 9 12.10 2.42 -2.96
N GLY A 10 12.92 2.24 -3.96
CA GLY A 10 14.13 1.45 -3.82
C GLY A 10 14.69 0.99 -5.15
N PRO A 11 15.81 0.24 -5.12
CA PRO A 11 16.43 -0.28 -6.31
C PRO A 11 15.47 -1.17 -7.11
N LEU A 12 15.63 -1.18 -8.42
CA LEU A 12 14.85 -2.05 -9.30
C LEU A 12 15.37 -3.48 -9.22
N ASP A 13 14.43 -4.44 -9.17
CA ASP A 13 14.76 -5.86 -8.99
C ASP A 13 15.32 -6.52 -10.25
N ASP A 14 15.15 -5.90 -11.41
CA ASP A 14 15.56 -6.47 -12.70
C ASP A 14 16.96 -6.05 -13.14
N GLY A 15 17.76 -5.47 -12.26
CA GLY A 15 19.12 -5.03 -12.55
C GLY A 15 19.22 -3.71 -13.30
N ARG A 16 18.09 -3.03 -13.57
CA ARG A 16 18.14 -1.70 -14.20
C ARG A 16 18.71 -0.68 -13.24
N MET A 17 19.36 0.33 -13.79
CA MET A 17 19.87 1.45 -13.00
C MET A 17 18.73 2.36 -12.58
N GLY A 18 18.86 2.94 -11.39
CA GLY A 18 17.89 3.89 -10.84
C GLY A 18 16.99 3.26 -9.79
N GLU A 19 15.95 4.01 -9.40
CA GLU A 19 15.00 3.60 -8.38
C GLU A 19 13.61 3.40 -8.96
N GLY A 20 12.90 2.41 -8.44
CA GLY A 20 11.48 2.25 -8.67
C GLY A 20 10.69 2.89 -7.54
N HIS A 21 9.48 3.33 -7.86
CA HIS A 21 8.53 3.87 -6.88
C HIS A 21 7.18 3.21 -7.09
N GLU A 22 6.49 2.92 -5.99
CA GLU A 22 5.13 2.43 -6.07
C GLU A 22 4.30 2.90 -4.88
N VAL A 23 3.01 2.96 -5.10
CA VAL A 23 2.03 3.22 -4.05
C VAL A 23 1.26 1.92 -3.81
N VAL A 24 1.21 1.46 -2.57
CA VAL A 24 0.42 0.30 -2.21
C VAL A 24 -0.62 0.68 -1.17
N LEU A 25 -1.76 0.02 -1.23
CA LEU A 25 -2.83 0.19 -0.26
C LEU A 25 -2.81 -1.00 0.70
N VAL A 26 -2.97 -0.70 1.99
CA VAL A 26 -3.08 -1.73 3.03
C VAL A 26 -4.16 -1.35 4.02
N VAL A 27 -4.76 -2.37 4.62
CA VAL A 27 -5.64 -2.22 5.78
C VAL A 27 -4.90 -2.77 6.99
N ALA A 28 -4.79 -1.95 8.03
CA ALA A 28 -3.97 -2.29 9.19
C ALA A 28 -4.56 -1.73 10.48
N ALA A 29 -4.16 -2.31 11.60
CA ALA A 29 -4.60 -1.87 12.92
C ALA A 29 -3.97 -0.54 13.34
N ASP A 30 -2.71 -0.31 12.95
CA ASP A 30 -1.95 0.88 13.28
C ASP A 30 -0.82 1.10 12.27
N ARG A 31 -0.02 2.15 12.50
CA ARG A 31 1.09 2.51 11.61
C ARG A 31 2.15 1.41 11.51
N THR A 32 2.47 0.76 12.61
CA THR A 32 3.47 -0.30 12.65
C THR A 32 3.03 -1.49 11.80
N ASP A 33 1.79 -1.92 11.97
CA ASP A 33 1.18 -2.98 11.18
C ASP A 33 1.12 -2.61 9.70
N ALA A 34 0.74 -1.36 9.40
CA ALA A 34 0.68 -0.86 8.03
C ALA A 34 2.04 -0.90 7.34
N LYS A 35 3.09 -0.50 8.05
CA LYS A 35 4.45 -0.53 7.52
C LYS A 35 4.88 -1.96 7.17
N VAL A 36 4.64 -2.91 8.05
CA VAL A 36 4.98 -4.32 7.81
C VAL A 36 4.24 -4.85 6.58
N LYS A 37 2.94 -4.61 6.51
CA LYS A 37 2.12 -5.08 5.38
C LYS A 37 2.51 -4.41 4.07
N ALA A 38 2.80 -3.11 4.09
CA ALA A 38 3.19 -2.39 2.90
C ALA A 38 4.53 -2.85 2.35
N THR A 39 5.55 -3.01 3.21
CA THR A 39 6.86 -3.45 2.77
C THR A 39 6.83 -4.88 2.22
N ALA A 40 5.95 -5.73 2.73
CA ALA A 40 5.73 -7.07 2.20
C ALA A 40 5.18 -7.05 0.76
N LYS A 41 4.53 -5.98 0.36
CA LYS A 41 3.98 -5.82 -1.00
C LYS A 41 4.97 -5.19 -1.99
N TRP A 42 6.12 -4.72 -1.53
CA TRP A 42 7.14 -4.13 -2.39
C TRP A 42 7.63 -5.15 -3.40
N ARG A 43 7.65 -4.76 -4.67
CA ARG A 43 8.04 -5.63 -5.80
C ARG A 43 9.41 -5.33 -6.37
N GLY A 44 10.11 -4.37 -5.80
CA GLY A 44 11.50 -4.07 -6.18
C GLY A 44 12.50 -4.95 -5.46
N ALA A 45 13.76 -4.52 -5.47
CA ALA A 45 14.83 -5.22 -4.77
C ALA A 45 14.59 -5.24 -3.26
N PRO A 46 15.17 -6.23 -2.53
CA PRO A 46 14.92 -6.36 -1.08
C PRO A 46 15.27 -5.15 -0.22
N SER A 47 16.09 -4.23 -0.71
CA SER A 47 16.45 -3.00 0.00
C SER A 47 15.46 -1.85 -0.18
N GLY A 48 14.27 -2.12 -0.67
CA GLY A 48 13.21 -1.12 -0.75
C GLY A 48 12.85 -0.54 0.61
N HIS A 49 12.39 0.71 0.61
CA HIS A 49 12.09 1.44 1.84
C HIS A 49 10.76 2.20 1.71
N LEU A 50 10.22 2.55 2.87
CA LEU A 50 9.00 3.34 2.97
C LEU A 50 9.37 4.82 2.99
N ASP A 51 8.91 5.56 1.98
CA ASP A 51 9.14 7.01 1.89
C ASP A 51 8.08 7.81 2.63
N ALA A 52 6.83 7.36 2.59
CA ALA A 52 5.73 8.00 3.30
C ALA A 52 4.62 6.99 3.57
N LEU A 53 3.88 7.22 4.64
CA LEU A 53 2.73 6.41 5.02
C LEU A 53 1.60 7.36 5.42
N GLU A 54 0.48 7.28 4.74
CA GLU A 54 -0.66 8.15 4.97
C GLU A 54 -1.90 7.33 5.32
N ARG A 55 -2.58 7.69 6.39
CA ARG A 55 -3.88 7.12 6.71
C ARG A 55 -4.96 7.89 5.98
N ILE A 56 -5.80 7.19 5.22
CA ILE A 56 -6.86 7.80 4.45
C ILE A 56 -8.13 7.86 5.31
N VAL A 57 -8.44 9.03 5.82
CA VAL A 57 -9.58 9.23 6.73
C VAL A 57 -10.79 9.79 6.00
N ARG A 58 -10.56 10.69 5.05
CA ARG A 58 -11.63 11.37 4.33
C ARG A 58 -11.20 11.69 2.91
N VAL A 59 -12.11 11.53 1.97
CA VAL A 59 -11.89 11.90 0.56
C VAL A 59 -13.11 12.66 0.07
N ASP A 60 -12.91 13.84 -0.48
CA ASP A 60 -13.97 14.68 -1.08
C ASP A 60 -15.17 14.89 -0.15
N GLY A 61 -14.91 15.06 1.14
CA GLY A 61 -15.96 15.26 2.14
C GLY A 61 -16.60 13.98 2.66
N TYR A 62 -16.18 12.81 2.18
CA TYR A 62 -16.70 11.52 2.63
C TYR A 62 -15.72 10.85 3.59
N THR A 63 -16.23 10.42 4.73
CA THR A 63 -15.43 9.63 5.68
C THR A 63 -15.27 8.22 5.16
N VAL A 64 -14.03 7.73 5.18
CA VAL A 64 -13.72 6.36 4.77
C VAL A 64 -14.00 5.41 5.93
N THR A 65 -14.84 4.41 5.69
CA THR A 65 -15.09 3.32 6.64
C THR A 65 -14.85 1.99 5.93
N LEU A 66 -14.40 0.99 6.69
CA LEU A 66 -14.05 -0.32 6.16
C LEU A 66 -15.04 -1.37 6.65
N THR A 67 -15.49 -2.21 5.72
CA THR A 67 -16.33 -3.37 6.02
C THR A 67 -15.58 -4.62 5.60
N ARG A 68 -15.49 -5.59 6.50
CA ARG A 68 -14.82 -6.85 6.17
C ARG A 68 -15.61 -7.60 5.11
N SER A 69 -14.90 -8.05 4.08
CA SER A 69 -15.47 -8.88 3.02
C SER A 69 -15.47 -10.35 3.42
N ASP A 70 -16.35 -11.12 2.81
CA ASP A 70 -16.33 -12.59 2.91
C ASP A 70 -15.15 -13.19 2.12
N ASP A 71 -14.62 -12.45 1.16
CA ASP A 71 -13.41 -12.85 0.42
C ASP A 71 -12.19 -12.54 1.29
N THR A 72 -11.35 -13.55 1.52
CA THR A 72 -10.15 -13.44 2.36
C THR A 72 -8.87 -13.27 1.55
N ALA A 73 -8.95 -13.02 0.25
CA ALA A 73 -7.78 -12.76 -0.58
C ALA A 73 -7.08 -11.47 -0.15
N ASP A 74 -5.74 -11.51 -0.08
CA ASP A 74 -4.92 -10.39 0.40
C ASP A 74 -4.53 -9.41 -0.73
N GLN A 75 -5.31 -9.37 -1.78
CA GLN A 75 -5.00 -8.54 -2.95
C GLN A 75 -5.90 -7.32 -3.05
N VAL A 76 -5.40 -6.30 -3.71
CA VAL A 76 -6.22 -5.14 -4.08
C VAL A 76 -7.06 -5.53 -5.28
N GLU A 77 -8.37 -5.38 -5.13
CA GLU A 77 -9.32 -5.63 -6.23
C GLU A 77 -9.83 -4.29 -6.72
N MET A 78 -9.77 -4.09 -8.02
CA MET A 78 -10.22 -2.86 -8.66
C MET A 78 -11.18 -3.17 -9.78
N GLU A 79 -12.21 -2.35 -9.89
CA GLU A 79 -13.13 -2.35 -11.02
C GLU A 79 -12.63 -1.31 -12.02
N SER A 80 -12.42 -1.72 -13.28
CA SER A 80 -11.86 -0.84 -14.32
C SER A 80 -12.95 -0.27 -15.20
N PHE A 81 -12.82 1.02 -15.50
CA PHE A 81 -13.72 1.74 -16.38
C PHE A 81 -12.95 2.29 -17.58
N ASN A 82 -13.54 2.16 -18.75
CA ASN A 82 -12.96 2.68 -19.99
C ASN A 82 -13.62 4.00 -20.39
#